data_62a83145dbc215f7dc5f989f3213141f
#
_entry.id   62a83145dbc215f7dc5f989f3213141f
#
_cell.length_a   1.000
_cell.length_b   1.000
_cell.length_c   1.000
_cell.angle_alpha   90.00
_cell.angle_beta   90.00
_cell.angle_gamma   90.00
#
_symmetry.space_group_name_H-M   'P 1'
#
loop_
_entity.id
_entity.type
_entity.pdbx_description
1 polymer ?
#
loop_
_entity_poly.entity_id
_entity_poly.type
_entity_poly.pdbx_seq_one_letter_code
_entity_poly.pdbx_strand_id
1 'polypeptide(L)'
;MVVALAAAIAEVRPDALIIDANCWGAMSAADAGDLPWAVFSPFTPFLRSPGLPPVGPGMRPRTGPIGVIRDLGVRSVVSAVMDRPMLGRINAIRARVGAPAVGSVDEFLRRAPMMLVVGAEPFEYPHSGWGPRVHLIGACTGDPQAAKVPDWLARIDDPIVLVTTSSIRQDDARLGLTALRALADEPVHVVATFPAGVPDGVEVPPNATVRQFVPHGPVLDRAVCAITHGGMGATLRALDRSVPVCVVPFGRDQHEVAMRVAVARCGTRLPAAKLTPQRLRAEVFEAMTMTDGARRVADGLAATGGVAHGADLIEQQLLPSESATLSR
;
A
#
# COMPACT_ATOMS: atom_id res chain seq x y z
N MET A 1 10.24 -6.89 -19.86
CA MET A 1 10.08 -5.53 -19.28
C MET A 1 10.97 -4.50 -19.97
N VAL A 2 12.31 -4.65 -20.04
CA VAL A 2 13.21 -3.71 -20.74
C VAL A 2 12.80 -3.53 -22.22
N VAL A 3 12.62 -4.61 -22.97
CA VAL A 3 12.21 -4.58 -24.39
C VAL A 3 10.82 -3.92 -24.54
N ALA A 4 9.88 -4.22 -23.64
CA ALA A 4 8.54 -3.65 -23.68
C ALA A 4 8.56 -2.13 -23.41
N LEU A 5 9.41 -1.66 -22.50
CA LEU A 5 9.57 -0.22 -22.25
C LEU A 5 10.15 0.49 -23.48
N ALA A 6 11.20 -0.05 -24.10
CA ALA A 6 11.80 0.54 -25.29
C ALA A 6 10.80 0.64 -26.46
N ALA A 7 9.97 -0.39 -26.66
CA ALA A 7 8.90 -0.38 -27.67
C ALA A 7 7.85 0.69 -27.35
N ALA A 8 7.40 0.78 -26.10
CA ALA A 8 6.44 1.79 -25.67
C ALA A 8 6.97 3.22 -25.83
N ILE A 9 8.24 3.48 -25.49
CA ILE A 9 8.88 4.78 -25.70
C ILE A 9 8.91 5.15 -27.18
N ALA A 10 9.26 4.20 -28.05
CA ALA A 10 9.33 4.43 -29.51
C ALA A 10 7.94 4.73 -30.11
N GLU A 11 6.89 4.09 -29.60
CA GLU A 11 5.51 4.24 -30.04
C GLU A 11 4.87 5.53 -29.51
N VAL A 12 4.96 5.77 -28.21
CA VAL A 12 4.27 6.86 -27.51
C VAL A 12 5.04 8.16 -27.56
N ARG A 13 6.40 8.10 -27.60
CA ARG A 13 7.31 9.26 -27.52
C ARG A 13 6.98 10.17 -26.32
N PRO A 14 7.02 9.64 -25.09
CA PRO A 14 6.65 10.39 -23.89
C PRO A 14 7.72 11.45 -23.55
N ASP A 15 7.32 12.53 -22.91
CA ASP A 15 8.21 13.56 -22.38
C ASP A 15 8.85 13.14 -21.04
N ALA A 16 8.20 12.26 -20.28
CA ALA A 16 8.70 11.68 -19.04
C ALA A 16 8.16 10.27 -18.79
N LEU A 17 8.79 9.52 -17.89
CA LEU A 17 8.40 8.17 -17.51
C LEU A 17 8.00 8.11 -16.04
N ILE A 18 6.85 7.52 -15.74
CA ILE A 18 6.45 7.16 -14.37
C ILE A 18 6.47 5.64 -14.26
N ILE A 19 7.32 5.12 -13.38
CA ILE A 19 7.64 3.70 -13.31
C ILE A 19 7.25 3.14 -11.94
N ASP A 20 6.44 2.08 -11.90
CA ASP A 20 6.12 1.37 -10.67
C ASP A 20 7.39 0.79 -10.01
N ALA A 21 7.50 0.92 -8.68
CA ALA A 21 8.65 0.51 -7.88
C ALA A 21 9.00 -1.00 -7.99
N ASN A 22 8.06 -1.85 -8.45
CA ASN A 22 8.31 -3.26 -8.73
C ASN A 22 8.92 -3.50 -10.13
N CYS A 23 8.94 -2.50 -10.99
CA CYS A 23 9.40 -2.61 -12.38
C CYS A 23 10.92 -2.37 -12.53
N TRP A 24 11.76 -3.16 -11.84
CA TRP A 24 13.22 -2.98 -11.77
C TRP A 24 13.90 -2.92 -13.15
N GLY A 25 13.35 -3.65 -14.13
CA GLY A 25 13.85 -3.61 -15.52
C GLY A 25 13.60 -2.26 -16.19
N ALA A 26 12.41 -1.69 -15.99
CA ALA A 26 12.06 -0.37 -16.50
C ALA A 26 12.85 0.74 -15.79
N MET A 27 12.98 0.66 -14.44
CA MET A 27 13.81 1.59 -13.67
C MET A 27 15.28 1.56 -14.12
N SER A 28 15.85 0.36 -14.37
CA SER A 28 17.22 0.22 -14.82
C SER A 28 17.42 0.79 -16.22
N ALA A 29 16.46 0.59 -17.13
CA ALA A 29 16.51 1.14 -18.47
C ALA A 29 16.34 2.66 -18.50
N ALA A 30 15.46 3.21 -17.64
CA ALA A 30 15.29 4.65 -17.50
C ALA A 30 16.53 5.34 -16.91
N ASP A 31 17.19 4.70 -15.91
CA ASP A 31 18.44 5.20 -15.33
C ASP A 31 19.63 5.17 -16.33
N ALA A 32 19.56 4.33 -17.36
CA ALA A 32 20.56 4.26 -18.45
C ALA A 32 20.20 5.15 -19.65
N GLY A 33 19.00 5.71 -19.71
CA GLY A 33 18.50 6.55 -20.79
C GLY A 33 18.48 8.03 -20.44
N ASP A 34 18.01 8.85 -21.39
CA ASP A 34 18.05 10.31 -21.28
C ASP A 34 16.68 10.92 -20.91
N LEU A 35 15.59 10.12 -20.93
CA LEU A 35 14.27 10.64 -20.60
C LEU A 35 14.16 10.93 -19.09
N PRO A 36 13.53 12.06 -18.70
CA PRO A 36 13.17 12.31 -17.32
C PRO A 36 12.27 11.19 -16.79
N TRP A 37 12.47 10.79 -15.53
CA TRP A 37 11.69 9.71 -14.96
C TRP A 37 11.48 9.83 -13.46
N ALA A 38 10.40 9.24 -12.96
CA ALA A 38 10.11 9.10 -11.56
C ALA A 38 9.70 7.66 -11.21
N VAL A 39 9.88 7.30 -9.95
CA VAL A 39 9.31 6.08 -9.39
C VAL A 39 7.98 6.39 -8.71
N PHE A 40 6.96 5.60 -9.01
CA PHE A 40 5.73 5.53 -8.25
C PHE A 40 5.78 4.30 -7.33
N SER A 41 5.75 4.53 -6.02
CA SER A 41 5.73 3.47 -5.02
C SER A 41 4.34 3.35 -4.38
N PRO A 42 3.55 2.32 -4.71
CA PRO A 42 2.24 2.07 -4.12
C PRO A 42 2.32 1.47 -2.71
N PHE A 43 3.50 1.35 -2.15
CA PHE A 43 3.80 0.81 -0.82
C PHE A 43 5.02 1.51 -0.22
N THR A 44 5.27 1.32 1.08
CA THR A 44 6.48 1.84 1.74
C THR A 44 7.73 1.31 1.05
N PRO A 45 8.58 2.17 0.46
CA PRO A 45 9.76 1.73 -0.27
C PRO A 45 10.82 1.15 0.66
N PHE A 46 11.65 0.23 0.14
CA PHE A 46 12.80 -0.36 0.86
C PHE A 46 13.95 0.62 1.03
N LEU A 47 13.64 1.86 1.40
CA LEU A 47 14.62 2.89 1.70
C LEU A 47 15.04 2.85 3.16
N ARG A 48 16.32 3.05 3.40
CA ARG A 48 16.85 3.12 4.76
C ARG A 48 16.43 4.44 5.40
N SER A 49 16.03 4.36 6.68
CA SER A 49 15.73 5.53 7.49
C SER A 49 16.39 5.39 8.87
N PRO A 50 17.22 6.34 9.28
CA PRO A 50 17.82 6.32 10.62
C PRO A 50 16.76 6.31 11.71
N GLY A 51 16.96 5.49 12.75
CA GLY A 51 16.02 5.38 13.87
C GLY A 51 14.78 4.57 13.62
N LEU A 52 14.60 4.02 12.41
CA LEU A 52 13.49 3.12 12.07
C LEU A 52 13.98 1.69 11.79
N PRO A 53 13.15 0.69 12.06
CA PRO A 53 13.46 -0.69 11.71
C PRO A 53 13.55 -0.85 10.18
N PRO A 54 14.26 -1.89 9.69
CA PRO A 54 14.29 -2.20 8.28
C PRO A 54 12.88 -2.57 7.80
N VAL A 55 12.53 -2.13 6.58
CA VAL A 55 11.26 -2.47 5.93
C VAL A 55 11.23 -3.97 5.58
N GLY A 56 10.07 -4.61 5.76
CA GLY A 56 9.78 -5.99 5.45
C GLY A 56 9.17 -6.77 6.62
N PRO A 57 9.84 -6.86 7.79
CA PRO A 57 9.32 -7.63 8.93
C PRO A 57 8.11 -7.04 9.64
N GLY A 58 7.71 -5.81 9.37
CA GLY A 58 6.60 -5.13 10.05
C GLY A 58 6.86 -4.95 11.55
N MET A 59 8.01 -4.40 11.88
CA MET A 59 8.44 -4.19 13.26
C MET A 59 7.99 -2.84 13.77
N ARG A 60 7.57 -2.80 15.05
CA ARG A 60 7.26 -1.52 15.70
C ARG A 60 8.54 -0.69 15.87
N PRO A 61 8.56 0.60 15.45
CA PRO A 61 9.64 1.51 15.76
C PRO A 61 9.90 1.56 17.28
N ARG A 62 11.17 1.60 17.66
CA ARG A 62 11.58 1.61 19.05
C ARG A 62 12.72 2.58 19.24
N THR A 63 12.52 3.56 20.09
CA THR A 63 13.55 4.55 20.44
C THR A 63 14.57 3.98 21.43
N GLY A 64 15.74 4.63 21.51
CA GLY A 64 16.80 4.31 22.48
C GLY A 64 17.74 3.17 22.03
N PRO A 65 18.78 2.89 22.86
CA PRO A 65 19.88 2.00 22.46
C PRO A 65 19.43 0.56 22.17
N ILE A 66 18.44 0.06 22.91
CA ILE A 66 17.89 -1.30 22.68
C ILE A 66 17.21 -1.40 21.33
N GLY A 67 16.50 -0.34 20.89
CA GLY A 67 15.90 -0.25 19.55
C GLY A 67 16.99 -0.29 18.48
N VAL A 68 18.04 0.50 18.62
CA VAL A 68 19.15 0.57 17.68
C VAL A 68 19.86 -0.78 17.53
N ILE A 69 20.20 -1.45 18.65
CA ILE A 69 20.86 -2.77 18.62
C ILE A 69 19.97 -3.80 17.93
N ARG A 70 18.68 -3.84 18.29
CA ARG A 70 17.70 -4.72 17.65
C ARG A 70 17.67 -4.49 16.13
N ASP A 71 17.54 -3.24 15.71
CA ASP A 71 17.36 -2.86 14.31
C ASP A 71 18.62 -3.14 13.48
N LEU A 72 19.81 -2.99 14.06
CA LEU A 72 21.09 -3.41 13.45
C LEU A 72 21.15 -4.92 13.22
N GLY A 73 20.78 -5.71 14.24
CA GLY A 73 20.73 -7.19 14.12
C GLY A 73 19.73 -7.64 13.06
N VAL A 74 18.49 -7.10 13.08
CA VAL A 74 17.47 -7.44 12.11
C VAL A 74 17.85 -6.96 10.71
N ARG A 75 18.48 -5.81 10.57
CA ARG A 75 18.98 -5.31 9.28
C ARG A 75 19.97 -6.28 8.64
N SER A 76 20.86 -6.88 9.42
CA SER A 76 21.79 -7.89 8.91
C SER A 76 21.07 -9.11 8.35
N VAL A 77 20.02 -9.57 9.02
CA VAL A 77 19.19 -10.69 8.55
C VAL A 77 18.41 -10.32 7.30
N VAL A 78 17.72 -9.17 7.31
CA VAL A 78 16.96 -8.67 6.14
C VAL A 78 17.88 -8.49 4.94
N SER A 79 19.08 -7.94 5.15
CA SER A 79 20.07 -7.80 4.08
C SER A 79 20.50 -9.14 3.51
N ALA A 80 20.73 -10.15 4.34
CA ALA A 80 21.14 -11.48 3.87
C ALA A 80 20.02 -12.21 3.12
N VAL A 81 18.78 -12.11 3.59
CA VAL A 81 17.65 -12.90 3.09
C VAL A 81 16.91 -12.20 1.93
N MET A 82 16.83 -10.88 1.96
CA MET A 82 16.07 -10.09 0.98
C MET A 82 16.98 -9.24 0.08
N ASP A 83 17.80 -8.36 0.67
CA ASP A 83 18.54 -7.37 -0.13
C ASP A 83 19.56 -8.02 -1.08
N ARG A 84 20.34 -9.01 -0.62
CA ARG A 84 21.38 -9.63 -1.45
C ARG A 84 20.81 -10.38 -2.65
N PRO A 85 19.77 -11.22 -2.53
CA PRO A 85 19.14 -11.86 -3.69
C PRO A 85 18.51 -10.86 -4.65
N MET A 86 17.87 -9.80 -4.15
CA MET A 86 17.31 -8.72 -4.95
C MET A 86 18.41 -7.97 -5.70
N LEU A 87 19.48 -7.59 -5.01
CA LEU A 87 20.62 -6.85 -5.57
C LEU A 87 21.29 -7.63 -6.72
N GLY A 88 21.48 -8.93 -6.55
CA GLY A 88 22.02 -9.79 -7.60
C GLY A 88 21.17 -9.74 -8.89
N ARG A 89 19.85 -9.83 -8.74
CA ARG A 89 18.90 -9.73 -9.87
C ARG A 89 18.90 -8.34 -10.49
N ILE A 90 18.88 -7.29 -9.67
CA ILE A 90 18.94 -5.90 -10.12
C ILE A 90 20.20 -5.67 -10.94
N ASN A 91 21.38 -6.04 -10.44
CA ASN A 91 22.65 -5.83 -11.14
C ASN A 91 22.75 -6.65 -12.44
N ALA A 92 22.18 -7.86 -12.48
CA ALA A 92 22.07 -8.63 -13.71
C ALA A 92 21.20 -7.95 -14.79
N ILE A 93 20.12 -7.27 -14.36
CA ILE A 93 19.27 -6.47 -15.26
C ILE A 93 20.02 -5.23 -15.71
N ARG A 94 20.67 -4.50 -14.79
CA ARG A 94 21.43 -3.28 -15.07
C ARG A 94 22.55 -3.51 -16.07
N ALA A 95 23.27 -4.61 -15.93
CA ALA A 95 24.31 -4.99 -16.91
C ALA A 95 23.76 -5.17 -18.33
N ARG A 96 22.53 -5.70 -18.48
CA ARG A 96 21.89 -5.90 -19.80
C ARG A 96 21.49 -4.60 -20.49
N VAL A 97 21.30 -3.52 -19.74
CA VAL A 97 20.92 -2.20 -20.26
C VAL A 97 22.09 -1.21 -20.27
N GLY A 98 23.29 -1.67 -19.93
CA GLY A 98 24.48 -0.82 -19.88
C GLY A 98 24.55 0.13 -18.68
N ALA A 99 23.68 -0.04 -17.68
CA ALA A 99 23.70 0.78 -16.48
C ALA A 99 24.77 0.30 -15.49
N PRO A 100 25.46 1.20 -14.77
CA PRO A 100 26.43 0.84 -13.75
C PRO A 100 25.80 -0.01 -12.62
N ALA A 101 26.55 -0.96 -12.06
CA ALA A 101 26.11 -1.73 -10.91
C ALA A 101 25.90 -0.83 -9.69
N VAL A 102 24.98 -1.24 -8.81
CA VAL A 102 24.70 -0.56 -7.52
C VAL A 102 25.12 -1.45 -6.36
N GLY A 103 25.51 -0.85 -5.23
CA GLY A 103 25.97 -1.57 -4.05
C GLY A 103 24.86 -2.01 -3.09
N SER A 104 23.62 -1.53 -3.27
CA SER A 104 22.48 -1.88 -2.42
C SER A 104 21.13 -1.64 -3.10
N VAL A 105 20.07 -2.23 -2.56
CA VAL A 105 18.69 -1.95 -2.98
C VAL A 105 18.31 -0.50 -2.67
N ASP A 106 18.74 0.03 -1.52
CA ASP A 106 18.54 1.44 -1.16
C ASP A 106 19.20 2.39 -2.18
N GLU A 107 20.44 2.11 -2.61
CA GLU A 107 21.12 2.89 -3.64
C GLU A 107 20.38 2.80 -4.98
N PHE A 108 19.91 1.61 -5.37
CA PHE A 108 19.13 1.44 -6.59
C PHE A 108 17.87 2.29 -6.61
N LEU A 109 17.11 2.27 -5.51
CA LEU A 109 15.89 3.08 -5.40
C LEU A 109 16.18 4.58 -5.42
N ARG A 110 17.31 5.01 -4.84
CA ARG A 110 17.75 6.42 -4.84
C ARG A 110 18.34 6.92 -6.17
N ARG A 111 18.49 6.02 -7.16
CA ARG A 111 18.85 6.43 -8.52
C ARG A 111 17.73 7.24 -9.18
N ALA A 112 16.49 7.03 -8.76
CA ALA A 112 15.36 7.81 -9.27
C ALA A 112 15.54 9.30 -8.94
N PRO A 113 15.41 10.20 -9.94
CA PRO A 113 15.41 11.65 -9.71
C PRO A 113 14.28 12.09 -8.79
N MET A 114 13.14 11.40 -8.84
CA MET A 114 11.97 11.61 -7.98
C MET A 114 11.32 10.27 -7.63
N MET A 115 10.80 10.17 -6.41
CA MET A 115 9.96 9.04 -5.97
C MET A 115 8.68 9.56 -5.34
N LEU A 116 7.54 9.16 -5.89
CA LEU A 116 6.20 9.44 -5.38
C LEU A 116 5.74 8.23 -4.57
N VAL A 117 5.51 8.41 -3.29
CA VAL A 117 5.13 7.33 -2.36
C VAL A 117 3.70 7.51 -1.90
N VAL A 118 2.89 6.47 -2.09
CA VAL A 118 1.50 6.45 -1.62
C VAL A 118 1.48 6.31 -0.09
N GLY A 119 0.92 7.31 0.58
CA GLY A 119 0.82 7.40 2.03
C GLY A 119 1.06 8.80 2.55
N ALA A 120 0.87 8.99 3.84
CA ALA A 120 1.10 10.24 4.55
C ALA A 120 1.33 9.98 6.05
N GLU A 121 1.95 10.91 6.75
CA GLU A 121 1.94 10.90 8.21
C GLU A 121 0.51 11.23 8.72
N PRO A 122 0.04 10.65 9.82
CA PRO A 122 0.77 9.78 10.74
C PRO A 122 0.69 8.28 10.43
N PHE A 123 0.10 7.87 9.28
CA PHE A 123 0.13 6.46 8.88
C PHE A 123 1.56 6.01 8.52
N GLU A 124 2.26 6.77 7.68
CA GLU A 124 3.67 6.55 7.45
C GLU A 124 4.50 7.15 8.58
N TYR A 125 5.64 6.54 8.88
CA TYR A 125 6.54 7.06 9.89
C TYR A 125 7.26 8.32 9.39
N PRO A 126 7.67 9.24 10.27
CA PRO A 126 8.54 10.34 9.87
C PRO A 126 9.92 9.81 9.46
N HIS A 127 10.33 10.07 8.22
CA HIS A 127 11.54 9.56 7.61
C HIS A 127 12.59 10.66 7.38
N SER A 128 13.47 10.87 8.35
CA SER A 128 14.58 11.84 8.22
C SER A 128 15.61 11.47 7.15
N GLY A 129 15.68 10.19 6.74
CA GLY A 129 16.70 9.68 5.82
C GLY A 129 16.24 9.54 4.36
N TRP A 130 15.00 9.87 4.02
CA TRP A 130 14.53 9.72 2.63
C TRP A 130 15.05 10.80 1.69
N GLY A 131 15.26 12.02 2.21
CA GLY A 131 15.77 13.15 1.44
C GLY A 131 14.71 13.82 0.56
N PRO A 132 15.08 14.91 -0.15
CA PRO A 132 14.11 15.79 -0.83
C PRO A 132 13.55 15.23 -2.14
N ARG A 133 14.01 14.08 -2.60
CA ARG A 133 13.50 13.43 -3.83
C ARG A 133 12.36 12.46 -3.58
N VAL A 134 12.02 12.19 -2.31
CA VAL A 134 10.95 11.27 -1.94
C VAL A 134 9.79 12.07 -1.39
N HIS A 135 8.64 11.98 -2.07
CA HIS A 135 7.44 12.75 -1.77
C HIS A 135 6.31 11.82 -1.37
N LEU A 136 5.72 12.05 -0.20
CA LEU A 136 4.46 11.42 0.18
C LEU A 136 3.32 12.15 -0.54
N ILE A 137 2.51 11.42 -1.30
CA ILE A 137 1.45 11.98 -2.12
C ILE A 137 0.03 11.60 -1.64
N GLY A 138 -0.08 11.08 -0.41
CA GLY A 138 -1.38 10.70 0.15
C GLY A 138 -1.94 9.41 -0.42
N ALA A 139 -3.25 9.29 -0.37
CA ALA A 139 -3.95 8.12 -0.87
C ALA A 139 -4.26 8.27 -2.37
N CYS A 140 -3.93 7.25 -3.15
CA CYS A 140 -4.35 7.16 -4.55
C CYS A 140 -5.63 6.28 -4.61
N THR A 141 -6.71 6.79 -4.04
CA THR A 141 -7.95 6.02 -3.81
C THR A 141 -9.08 6.35 -4.79
N GLY A 142 -8.81 7.10 -5.84
CA GLY A 142 -9.82 7.45 -6.85
C GLY A 142 -10.57 6.21 -7.35
N ASP A 143 -11.90 6.19 -7.16
CA ASP A 143 -12.75 5.21 -7.84
C ASP A 143 -12.90 5.67 -9.29
N PRO A 144 -12.46 4.87 -10.28
CA PRO A 144 -12.54 5.23 -11.71
C PRO A 144 -13.97 5.46 -12.20
N GLN A 145 -14.94 5.04 -11.44
CA GLN A 145 -16.36 5.27 -11.65
C GLN A 145 -16.89 5.93 -10.37
N ALA A 146 -17.46 7.12 -10.48
CA ALA A 146 -18.37 7.65 -9.46
C ALA A 146 -19.50 6.61 -9.32
N ALA A 147 -19.26 5.59 -8.52
CA ALA A 147 -20.06 4.39 -8.51
C ALA A 147 -21.39 4.75 -7.88
N LYS A 148 -22.46 4.65 -8.69
CA LYS A 148 -23.82 4.72 -8.20
C LYS A 148 -23.96 3.72 -7.05
N VAL A 149 -24.50 4.18 -5.94
CA VAL A 149 -24.79 3.29 -4.78
C VAL A 149 -25.66 2.15 -5.28
N PRO A 150 -25.22 0.89 -5.15
CA PRO A 150 -26.04 -0.24 -5.59
C PRO A 150 -27.34 -0.33 -4.79
N ASP A 151 -28.45 -0.66 -5.44
CA ASP A 151 -29.77 -0.73 -4.80
C ASP A 151 -29.82 -1.68 -3.59
N TRP A 152 -29.04 -2.78 -3.64
CA TRP A 152 -28.96 -3.71 -2.52
C TRP A 152 -28.26 -3.08 -1.30
N LEU A 153 -27.26 -2.21 -1.52
CA LEU A 153 -26.54 -1.52 -0.45
C LEU A 153 -27.44 -0.48 0.23
N ALA A 154 -28.29 0.20 -0.53
CA ALA A 154 -29.24 1.18 0.00
C ALA A 154 -30.28 0.56 0.95
N ARG A 155 -30.52 -0.76 0.87
CA ARG A 155 -31.50 -1.50 1.70
C ARG A 155 -30.92 -2.04 3.02
N ILE A 156 -29.62 -1.83 3.27
CA ILE A 156 -28.98 -2.25 4.51
C ILE A 156 -29.11 -1.10 5.51
N ASP A 157 -29.76 -1.33 6.64
CA ASP A 157 -29.91 -0.35 7.72
C ASP A 157 -28.85 -0.51 8.79
N ASP A 158 -28.33 -1.72 8.99
CA ASP A 158 -27.31 -2.04 9.98
C ASP A 158 -25.95 -1.40 9.66
N PRO A 159 -25.10 -1.15 10.70
CA PRO A 159 -23.72 -0.74 10.50
C PRO A 159 -22.94 -1.74 9.64
N ILE A 160 -22.20 -1.26 8.66
CA ILE A 160 -21.52 -2.13 7.69
C ILE A 160 -20.08 -2.41 8.12
N VAL A 161 -19.69 -3.69 8.04
CA VAL A 161 -18.28 -4.11 8.08
C VAL A 161 -17.88 -4.60 6.69
N LEU A 162 -16.97 -3.86 6.03
CA LEU A 162 -16.40 -4.32 4.77
C LEU A 162 -15.33 -5.38 5.03
N VAL A 163 -15.38 -6.48 4.30
CA VAL A 163 -14.32 -7.50 4.28
C VAL A 163 -13.76 -7.61 2.88
N THR A 164 -12.45 -7.43 2.71
CA THR A 164 -11.81 -7.55 1.41
C THR A 164 -10.58 -8.45 1.46
N THR A 165 -10.52 -9.39 0.51
CA THR A 165 -9.37 -10.26 0.27
C THR A 165 -8.55 -9.73 -0.92
N SER A 166 -7.40 -10.33 -1.17
CA SER A 166 -6.52 -9.93 -2.27
C SER A 166 -7.12 -10.22 -3.65
N SER A 167 -6.76 -9.40 -4.62
CA SER A 167 -6.99 -9.70 -6.05
C SER A 167 -6.05 -10.78 -6.59
N ILE A 168 -4.98 -11.10 -5.85
CA ILE A 168 -4.02 -12.16 -6.17
C ILE A 168 -4.25 -13.32 -5.21
N ARG A 169 -4.28 -14.55 -5.72
CA ARG A 169 -4.40 -15.74 -4.88
C ARG A 169 -3.19 -15.87 -3.95
N GLN A 170 -3.42 -15.81 -2.63
CA GLN A 170 -2.39 -15.90 -1.59
C GLN A 170 -2.89 -16.52 -0.27
N ASP A 171 -3.87 -17.44 -0.35
CA ASP A 171 -4.47 -18.14 0.80
C ASP A 171 -5.21 -17.23 1.80
N ASP A 172 -5.60 -16.03 1.38
CA ASP A 172 -6.33 -15.06 2.19
C ASP A 172 -7.85 -15.17 2.08
N ALA A 173 -8.38 -16.07 1.25
CA ALA A 173 -9.81 -16.40 1.21
C ALA A 173 -10.34 -16.83 2.59
N ARG A 174 -9.50 -17.51 3.40
CA ARG A 174 -9.83 -17.86 4.79
C ARG A 174 -10.13 -16.66 5.68
N LEU A 175 -9.60 -15.46 5.37
CA LEU A 175 -9.94 -14.24 6.08
C LEU A 175 -11.43 -13.92 5.91
N GLY A 176 -11.90 -13.88 4.66
CA GLY A 176 -13.31 -13.63 4.36
C GLY A 176 -14.23 -14.67 5.00
N LEU A 177 -13.90 -15.97 4.87
CA LEU A 177 -14.68 -17.07 5.48
C LEU A 177 -14.70 -16.97 7.02
N THR A 178 -13.57 -16.61 7.63
CA THR A 178 -13.50 -16.44 9.09
C THR A 178 -14.31 -15.22 9.53
N ALA A 179 -14.30 -14.13 8.76
CA ALA A 179 -15.07 -12.92 9.06
C ALA A 179 -16.58 -13.16 8.99
N LEU A 180 -17.06 -13.90 8.00
CA LEU A 180 -18.47 -14.31 7.89
C LEU A 180 -18.92 -15.07 9.14
N ARG A 181 -18.11 -16.04 9.61
CA ARG A 181 -18.41 -16.82 10.83
C ARG A 181 -18.29 -15.99 12.10
N ALA A 182 -17.29 -15.09 12.15
CA ALA A 182 -17.01 -14.27 13.33
C ALA A 182 -18.12 -13.26 13.64
N LEU A 183 -18.81 -12.79 12.60
CA LEU A 183 -19.79 -11.71 12.68
C LEU A 183 -21.22 -12.15 12.35
N ALA A 184 -21.49 -13.46 12.21
CA ALA A 184 -22.79 -14.00 11.80
C ALA A 184 -23.95 -13.56 12.73
N ASP A 185 -23.72 -13.50 14.05
CA ASP A 185 -24.72 -13.19 15.04
C ASP A 185 -24.55 -11.77 15.64
N GLU A 186 -23.74 -10.92 14.99
CA GLU A 186 -23.46 -9.57 15.48
C GLU A 186 -24.39 -8.52 14.85
N PRO A 187 -24.65 -7.39 15.55
CA PRO A 187 -25.52 -6.32 15.06
C PRO A 187 -24.80 -5.46 13.99
N VAL A 188 -24.30 -6.09 12.95
CA VAL A 188 -23.62 -5.48 11.79
C VAL A 188 -23.98 -6.23 10.53
N HIS A 189 -23.93 -5.58 9.37
CA HIS A 189 -24.03 -6.23 8.08
C HIS A 189 -22.63 -6.40 7.46
N VAL A 190 -22.28 -7.63 7.11
CA VAL A 190 -20.96 -7.95 6.53
C VAL A 190 -21.03 -7.88 5.00
N VAL A 191 -20.27 -6.98 4.39
CA VAL A 191 -20.07 -6.96 2.94
C VAL A 191 -18.72 -7.59 2.63
N ALA A 192 -18.71 -8.83 2.15
CA ALA A 192 -17.48 -9.57 1.86
C ALA A 192 -17.19 -9.64 0.36
N THR A 193 -15.97 -9.27 -0.03
CA THR A 193 -15.49 -9.34 -1.42
C THR A 193 -14.33 -10.31 -1.58
N PHE A 194 -14.39 -11.12 -2.65
CA PHE A 194 -13.38 -12.10 -3.01
C PHE A 194 -12.89 -11.89 -4.46
N PRO A 195 -12.05 -10.88 -4.72
CA PRO A 195 -11.68 -10.52 -6.09
C PRO A 195 -10.98 -11.65 -6.87
N ALA A 196 -10.24 -12.52 -6.18
CA ALA A 196 -9.60 -13.71 -6.77
C ALA A 196 -10.57 -14.88 -7.04
N GLY A 197 -11.86 -14.71 -6.75
CA GLY A 197 -12.94 -15.70 -6.88
C GLY A 197 -13.57 -16.04 -5.54
N VAL A 198 -14.92 -16.11 -5.52
CA VAL A 198 -15.67 -16.58 -4.34
C VAL A 198 -15.41 -18.07 -4.17
N PRO A 199 -14.99 -18.55 -2.97
CA PRO A 199 -14.79 -19.98 -2.73
C PRO A 199 -16.10 -20.77 -2.89
N ASP A 200 -16.01 -22.01 -3.37
CA ASP A 200 -17.16 -22.90 -3.48
C ASP A 200 -17.72 -23.25 -2.09
N GLY A 201 -19.03 -23.38 -1.98
CA GLY A 201 -19.71 -23.81 -0.75
C GLY A 201 -19.65 -22.79 0.40
N VAL A 202 -19.48 -21.51 0.09
CA VAL A 202 -19.52 -20.44 1.11
C VAL A 202 -20.88 -20.38 1.79
N GLU A 203 -20.90 -20.63 3.09
CA GLU A 203 -22.06 -20.35 3.94
C GLU A 203 -22.20 -18.86 4.16
N VAL A 204 -23.27 -18.26 3.67
CA VAL A 204 -23.53 -16.81 3.81
C VAL A 204 -24.55 -16.59 4.91
N PRO A 205 -24.17 -15.97 6.05
CA PRO A 205 -25.09 -15.62 7.13
C PRO A 205 -26.19 -14.65 6.66
N PRO A 206 -27.34 -14.60 7.33
CA PRO A 206 -28.46 -13.69 6.97
C PRO A 206 -28.04 -12.20 6.99
N ASN A 207 -27.11 -11.83 7.84
CA ASN A 207 -26.56 -10.48 7.96
C ASN A 207 -25.31 -10.25 7.08
N ALA A 208 -25.18 -10.98 5.95
CA ALA A 208 -24.03 -10.84 5.07
C ALA A 208 -24.39 -10.77 3.59
N THR A 209 -23.59 -10.04 2.83
CA THR A 209 -23.62 -9.98 1.37
C THR A 209 -22.24 -10.38 0.85
N VAL A 210 -22.17 -11.47 0.07
CA VAL A 210 -20.93 -11.96 -0.54
C VAL A 210 -20.94 -11.66 -2.03
N ARG A 211 -19.85 -11.07 -2.54
CA ARG A 211 -19.67 -10.74 -3.97
C ARG A 211 -18.23 -11.01 -4.37
N GLN A 212 -18.01 -11.29 -5.64
CA GLN A 212 -16.65 -11.33 -6.18
C GLN A 212 -16.06 -9.92 -6.23
N PHE A 213 -16.82 -8.95 -6.66
CA PHE A 213 -16.42 -7.56 -6.77
C PHE A 213 -17.56 -6.62 -6.39
N VAL A 214 -17.20 -5.54 -5.69
CA VAL A 214 -18.06 -4.37 -5.40
C VAL A 214 -17.16 -3.14 -5.42
N PRO A 215 -17.57 -2.02 -6.00
CA PRO A 215 -16.92 -0.74 -5.76
C PRO A 215 -16.90 -0.43 -4.26
N HIS A 216 -15.72 -0.32 -3.67
CA HIS A 216 -15.61 -0.20 -2.21
C HIS A 216 -16.00 1.20 -1.71
N GLY A 217 -15.92 2.26 -2.54
CA GLY A 217 -16.26 3.62 -2.13
C GLY A 217 -17.61 3.71 -1.44
N PRO A 218 -18.72 3.41 -2.14
CA PRO A 218 -20.07 3.47 -1.56
C PRO A 218 -20.26 2.60 -0.32
N VAL A 219 -19.55 1.47 -0.21
CA VAL A 219 -19.61 0.60 0.98
C VAL A 219 -18.87 1.25 2.14
N LEU A 220 -17.68 1.79 1.90
CA LEU A 220 -16.85 2.46 2.91
C LEU A 220 -17.49 3.75 3.44
N ASP A 221 -18.24 4.48 2.61
CA ASP A 221 -18.96 5.69 3.03
C ASP A 221 -20.01 5.40 4.14
N ARG A 222 -20.35 4.11 4.33
CA ARG A 222 -21.30 3.62 5.35
C ARG A 222 -20.68 2.62 6.32
N ALA A 223 -19.40 2.28 6.14
CA ALA A 223 -18.74 1.27 6.95
C ALA A 223 -18.28 1.85 8.31
N VAL A 224 -18.43 1.05 9.36
CA VAL A 224 -17.90 1.33 10.70
C VAL A 224 -16.55 0.66 10.95
N CYS A 225 -16.18 -0.31 10.10
CA CYS A 225 -14.87 -0.97 10.11
C CYS A 225 -14.59 -1.64 8.77
N ALA A 226 -13.33 -1.78 8.39
CA ALA A 226 -12.92 -2.61 7.25
C ALA A 226 -11.91 -3.67 7.70
N ILE A 227 -12.16 -4.93 7.32
CA ILE A 227 -11.26 -6.06 7.53
C ILE A 227 -10.48 -6.29 6.24
N THR A 228 -9.14 -6.18 6.32
CA THR A 228 -8.27 -6.32 5.14
C THR A 228 -7.13 -7.31 5.40
N HIS A 229 -6.57 -7.86 4.33
CA HIS A 229 -5.34 -8.64 4.39
C HIS A 229 -4.08 -7.76 4.58
N GLY A 230 -4.22 -6.43 4.62
CA GLY A 230 -3.11 -5.49 4.72
C GLY A 230 -2.54 -5.02 3.38
N GLY A 231 -3.29 -5.18 2.29
CA GLY A 231 -2.93 -4.51 1.04
C GLY A 231 -3.02 -2.99 1.20
N MET A 232 -1.97 -2.26 0.79
CA MET A 232 -1.88 -0.80 0.96
C MET A 232 -3.11 -0.08 0.40
N GLY A 233 -3.50 -0.38 -0.85
CA GLY A 233 -4.62 0.28 -1.51
C GLY A 233 -5.96 0.09 -0.79
N ALA A 234 -6.27 -1.14 -0.33
CA ALA A 234 -7.51 -1.41 0.39
C ALA A 234 -7.52 -0.73 1.77
N THR A 235 -6.38 -0.78 2.46
CA THR A 235 -6.22 -0.19 3.79
C THR A 235 -6.32 1.34 3.75
N LEU A 236 -5.59 2.00 2.84
CA LEU A 236 -5.64 3.45 2.71
C LEU A 236 -7.00 3.93 2.21
N ARG A 237 -7.69 3.17 1.35
CA ARG A 237 -9.05 3.52 0.89
C ARG A 237 -10.06 3.57 2.04
N ALA A 238 -9.92 2.68 3.03
CA ALA A 238 -10.74 2.72 4.23
C ALA A 238 -10.36 3.90 5.12
N LEU A 239 -9.06 4.07 5.40
CA LEU A 239 -8.55 5.14 6.25
C LEU A 239 -8.79 6.54 5.69
N ASP A 240 -8.72 6.73 4.38
CA ASP A 240 -9.04 7.97 3.68
C ASP A 240 -10.50 8.44 3.92
N ARG A 241 -11.39 7.48 4.23
CA ARG A 241 -12.77 7.72 4.64
C ARG A 241 -12.98 7.70 6.15
N SER A 242 -11.91 7.82 6.93
CA SER A 242 -11.95 7.75 8.40
C SER A 242 -12.52 6.43 8.95
N VAL A 243 -12.51 5.36 8.15
CA VAL A 243 -12.97 4.03 8.56
C VAL A 243 -11.80 3.26 9.19
N PRO A 244 -11.89 2.88 10.49
CA PRO A 244 -10.86 2.10 11.14
C PRO A 244 -10.75 0.70 10.55
N VAL A 245 -9.56 0.09 10.63
CA VAL A 245 -9.28 -1.18 9.96
C VAL A 245 -8.84 -2.27 10.92
N CYS A 246 -9.28 -3.51 10.67
CA CYS A 246 -8.70 -4.71 11.28
C CYS A 246 -7.84 -5.42 10.22
N VAL A 247 -6.52 -5.45 10.42
CA VAL A 247 -5.58 -5.98 9.44
C VAL A 247 -5.08 -7.36 9.83
N VAL A 248 -5.23 -8.32 8.90
CA VAL A 248 -4.73 -9.69 9.06
C VAL A 248 -3.69 -9.97 7.97
N PRO A 249 -2.38 -9.76 8.23
CA PRO A 249 -1.34 -9.90 7.21
C PRO A 249 -0.99 -11.37 6.95
N PHE A 250 -0.89 -11.74 5.67
CA PHE A 250 -0.51 -13.08 5.21
C PHE A 250 0.93 -13.14 4.68
N GLY A 251 1.49 -12.02 4.25
CA GLY A 251 2.85 -11.95 3.70
C GLY A 251 3.13 -10.66 2.95
N ARG A 252 4.21 -10.62 2.17
CA ARG A 252 4.63 -9.47 1.38
C ARG A 252 4.84 -8.22 2.25
N ASP A 253 4.40 -7.04 1.79
CA ASP A 253 4.41 -5.76 2.49
C ASP A 253 3.31 -5.60 3.56
N GLN A 254 2.39 -6.56 3.65
CA GLN A 254 1.22 -6.49 4.53
C GLN A 254 1.57 -6.38 6.02
N HIS A 255 2.71 -6.94 6.43
CA HIS A 255 3.20 -6.81 7.81
C HIS A 255 3.59 -5.36 8.14
N GLU A 256 4.12 -4.62 7.17
CA GLU A 256 4.45 -3.19 7.30
C GLU A 256 3.18 -2.35 7.45
N VAL A 257 2.18 -2.60 6.60
CA VAL A 257 0.88 -1.94 6.64
C VAL A 257 0.19 -2.19 7.99
N ALA A 258 0.14 -3.47 8.43
CA ALA A 258 -0.47 -3.85 9.70
C ALA A 258 0.21 -3.19 10.91
N MET A 259 1.55 -3.01 10.86
CA MET A 259 2.28 -2.35 11.93
C MET A 259 1.99 -0.84 11.96
N ARG A 260 1.92 -0.18 10.80
CA ARG A 260 1.56 1.23 10.70
C ARG A 260 0.17 1.51 11.25
N VAL A 261 -0.79 0.67 10.90
CA VAL A 261 -2.15 0.72 11.46
C VAL A 261 -2.13 0.70 13.00
N ALA A 262 -1.39 -0.24 13.58
CA ALA A 262 -1.29 -0.38 15.03
C ALA A 262 -0.53 0.79 15.70
N VAL A 263 0.49 1.35 15.05
CA VAL A 263 1.27 2.49 15.56
C VAL A 263 0.46 3.79 15.48
N ALA A 264 -0.22 4.03 14.36
CA ALA A 264 -1.08 5.19 14.17
C ALA A 264 -2.40 5.12 14.98
N ARG A 265 -2.69 3.96 15.62
CA ARG A 265 -3.93 3.69 16.35
C ARG A 265 -5.19 3.97 15.51
N CYS A 266 -5.14 3.58 14.25
CA CYS A 266 -6.24 3.70 13.30
C CYS A 266 -6.90 2.34 13.00
N GLY A 267 -6.61 1.35 13.83
CA GLY A 267 -7.14 0.00 13.74
C GLY A 267 -6.29 -1.02 14.47
N THR A 268 -6.64 -2.29 14.31
CA THR A 268 -6.00 -3.43 14.98
C THR A 268 -5.22 -4.31 14.00
N ARG A 269 -4.42 -5.22 14.56
CA ARG A 269 -3.59 -6.16 13.82
C ARG A 269 -3.69 -7.56 14.41
N LEU A 270 -4.18 -8.53 13.63
CA LEU A 270 -4.23 -9.94 14.01
C LEU A 270 -3.29 -10.76 13.13
N PRO A 271 -2.23 -11.40 13.65
CA PRO A 271 -1.39 -12.28 12.85
C PRO A 271 -2.20 -13.44 12.23
N ALA A 272 -2.00 -13.73 10.93
CA ALA A 272 -2.76 -14.76 10.21
C ALA A 272 -2.67 -16.16 10.86
N ALA A 273 -1.55 -16.48 11.52
CA ALA A 273 -1.39 -17.72 12.29
C ALA A 273 -2.30 -17.80 13.53
N LYS A 274 -2.84 -16.66 14.00
CA LYS A 274 -3.75 -16.57 15.14
C LYS A 274 -5.21 -16.35 14.71
N LEU A 275 -5.51 -16.39 13.43
CA LEU A 275 -6.83 -16.11 12.90
C LEU A 275 -7.83 -17.19 13.33
N THR A 276 -8.78 -16.81 14.17
CA THR A 276 -9.96 -17.59 14.56
C THR A 276 -11.18 -16.66 14.60
N PRO A 277 -12.43 -17.16 14.48
CA PRO A 277 -13.62 -16.32 14.56
C PRO A 277 -13.65 -15.47 15.84
N GLN A 278 -13.37 -16.05 16.99
CA GLN A 278 -13.41 -15.35 18.30
C GLN A 278 -12.39 -14.22 18.38
N ARG A 279 -11.15 -14.46 17.92
CA ARG A 279 -10.10 -13.45 17.92
C ARG A 279 -10.38 -12.35 16.91
N LEU A 280 -10.80 -12.73 15.70
CA LEU A 280 -11.13 -11.75 14.68
C LEU A 280 -12.27 -10.84 15.14
N ARG A 281 -13.32 -11.42 15.75
CA ARG A 281 -14.42 -10.66 16.35
C ARG A 281 -13.91 -9.64 17.36
N ALA A 282 -13.08 -10.05 18.31
CA ALA A 282 -12.53 -9.15 19.33
C ALA A 282 -11.73 -7.99 18.70
N GLU A 283 -10.86 -8.28 17.74
CA GLU A 283 -10.04 -7.28 17.04
C GLU A 283 -10.89 -6.32 16.20
N VAL A 284 -12.00 -6.78 15.60
CA VAL A 284 -12.92 -5.92 14.85
C VAL A 284 -13.63 -4.94 15.76
N PHE A 285 -14.19 -5.42 16.88
CA PHE A 285 -14.86 -4.53 17.83
C PHE A 285 -13.89 -3.56 18.52
N GLU A 286 -12.66 -3.97 18.77
CA GLU A 286 -11.61 -3.07 19.24
C GLU A 286 -11.27 -2.02 18.15
N ALA A 287 -11.12 -2.43 16.89
CA ALA A 287 -10.86 -1.51 15.78
C ALA A 287 -11.95 -0.45 15.63
N MET A 288 -13.22 -0.83 15.78
CA MET A 288 -14.37 0.10 15.73
C MET A 288 -14.26 1.27 16.73
N THR A 289 -13.54 1.09 17.84
CA THR A 289 -13.30 2.16 18.82
C THR A 289 -12.22 3.15 18.39
N MET A 290 -11.49 2.88 17.29
CA MET A 290 -10.31 3.66 16.87
C MET A 290 -10.62 4.71 15.78
N THR A 291 -11.86 5.18 15.71
CA THR A 291 -12.31 6.16 14.69
C THR A 291 -11.49 7.46 14.73
N ASP A 292 -11.12 7.95 15.92
CA ASP A 292 -10.29 9.16 16.03
C ASP A 292 -8.90 8.97 15.44
N GLY A 293 -8.35 7.75 15.55
CA GLY A 293 -7.10 7.39 14.89
C GLY A 293 -7.22 7.36 13.38
N ALA A 294 -8.29 6.76 12.87
CA ALA A 294 -8.60 6.72 11.46
C ALA A 294 -8.81 8.13 10.87
N ARG A 295 -9.52 9.01 11.59
CA ARG A 295 -9.71 10.42 11.20
C ARG A 295 -8.38 11.17 11.11
N ARG A 296 -7.49 11.05 12.11
CA ARG A 296 -6.16 11.68 12.04
C ARG A 296 -5.34 11.22 10.82
N VAL A 297 -5.47 9.95 10.45
CA VAL A 297 -4.83 9.44 9.23
C VAL A 297 -5.47 10.02 7.97
N ALA A 298 -6.81 10.10 7.92
CA ALA A 298 -7.54 10.72 6.80
C ALA A 298 -7.12 12.18 6.61
N ASP A 299 -7.04 12.94 7.70
CA ASP A 299 -6.59 14.35 7.68
C ASP A 299 -5.16 14.47 7.14
N GLY A 300 -4.27 13.58 7.57
CA GLY A 300 -2.89 13.52 7.07
C GLY A 300 -2.81 13.18 5.58
N LEU A 301 -3.61 12.22 5.11
CA LEU A 301 -3.70 11.85 3.69
C LEU A 301 -4.22 13.03 2.85
N ALA A 302 -5.27 13.71 3.30
CA ALA A 302 -5.83 14.88 2.63
C ALA A 302 -4.84 16.05 2.55
N ALA A 303 -4.05 16.27 3.61
CA ALA A 303 -3.07 17.36 3.69
C ALA A 303 -1.93 17.24 2.66
N THR A 304 -1.68 16.05 2.10
CA THR A 304 -0.65 15.87 1.06
C THR A 304 -1.09 16.29 -0.34
N GLY A 305 -2.35 16.59 -0.58
CA GLY A 305 -2.88 16.99 -1.88
C GLY A 305 -3.11 15.84 -2.88
N GLY A 306 -2.83 14.60 -2.52
CA GLY A 306 -3.19 13.41 -3.30
C GLY A 306 -2.53 13.31 -4.66
N VAL A 307 -3.23 12.69 -5.60
CA VAL A 307 -2.78 12.48 -6.99
C VAL A 307 -2.49 13.80 -7.71
N ALA A 308 -3.27 14.86 -7.42
CA ALA A 308 -3.06 16.18 -8.02
C ALA A 308 -1.69 16.74 -7.63
N HIS A 309 -1.33 16.68 -6.34
CA HIS A 309 0.00 17.09 -5.90
C HIS A 309 1.12 16.26 -6.55
N GLY A 310 0.90 14.95 -6.71
CA GLY A 310 1.84 14.09 -7.44
C GLY A 310 2.03 14.52 -8.90
N ALA A 311 0.97 14.92 -9.58
CA ALA A 311 1.03 15.45 -10.94
C ALA A 311 1.77 16.79 -11.00
N ASP A 312 1.46 17.73 -10.09
CA ASP A 312 2.14 19.01 -9.99
C ASP A 312 3.66 18.85 -9.80
N LEU A 313 4.09 17.91 -8.95
CA LEU A 313 5.51 17.59 -8.75
C LEU A 313 6.17 17.09 -10.04
N ILE A 314 5.49 16.22 -10.79
CA ILE A 314 5.99 15.73 -12.08
C ILE A 314 6.14 16.88 -13.06
N GLU A 315 5.12 17.71 -13.23
CA GLU A 315 5.13 18.85 -14.14
C GLU A 315 6.22 19.86 -13.79
N GLN A 316 6.38 20.18 -12.52
CA GLN A 316 7.35 21.18 -12.05
C GLN A 316 8.80 20.71 -12.05
N GLN A 317 9.05 19.42 -11.82
CA GLN A 317 10.41 18.93 -11.57
C GLN A 317 10.96 18.02 -12.67
N LEU A 318 10.10 17.38 -13.46
CA LEU A 318 10.53 16.44 -14.50
C LEU A 318 10.31 17.00 -15.91
N LEU A 319 9.26 17.80 -16.14
CA LEU A 319 9.03 18.35 -17.46
C LEU A 319 9.83 19.65 -17.65
N PRO A 320 10.39 19.88 -18.85
CA PRO A 320 11.05 21.14 -19.15
C PRO A 320 10.03 22.29 -19.06
N SER A 321 10.39 23.36 -18.37
CA SER A 321 9.57 24.57 -18.34
C SER A 321 9.37 25.10 -19.76
N GLU A 322 8.14 25.49 -20.15
CA GLU A 322 7.80 26.03 -21.48
C GLU A 322 8.70 27.19 -21.92
N SER A 323 9.32 27.91 -20.99
CA SER A 323 10.27 28.99 -21.28
C SER A 323 11.60 28.52 -21.91
N ALA A 324 11.96 27.22 -21.80
CA ALA A 324 13.17 26.69 -22.41
C ALA A 324 12.99 26.28 -23.89
N THR A 325 11.75 26.15 -24.34
CA THR A 325 11.41 25.71 -25.71
C THR A 325 11.37 26.86 -26.73
N LEU A 326 11.27 28.13 -26.27
CA LEU A 326 11.21 29.30 -27.11
C LEU A 326 12.60 29.89 -27.46
N SER A 327 13.69 29.26 -27.00
CA SER A 327 15.07 29.75 -27.24
C SER A 327 15.95 28.78 -28.06
N ARG A 328 15.34 27.88 -28.87
CA ARG A 328 16.09 27.04 -29.83
C ARG A 328 15.63 27.29 -31.28
#